data_6b02e261f9b3e83f9b6dbac3d952e72c
#
_entry.id   6b02e261f9b3e83f9b6dbac3d952e72c
#
_cell.length_a   1.000
_cell.length_b   1.000
_cell.length_c   1.000
_cell.angle_alpha   90.00
_cell.angle_beta   90.00
_cell.angle_gamma   90.00
#
_symmetry.space_group_name_H-M   'P 1'
#
loop_
_entity.id
_entity.type
_entity.pdbx_description
1 polymer ?
#
loop_
_entity_poly.entity_id
_entity_poly.type
_entity_poly.pdbx_seq_one_letter_code
_entity_poly.pdbx_strand_id
1 'polypeptide(L)'
;MRRLQLILSAVYVFGCAFRCAFPVYDVPRICLFDHWLSSVIVGRSVATVAELCFVAQWALMLHEISRATRSMVGRVASLAVVPLIAIAESCSWYSVLTTSNLGHVAEESIWGLCVALLVASVVAISPRCAAHRRPMLLGWCVAGMAYVVFMYCVDVPMYWARWLADEAAGRRYLSIVQGVLDVASRRVVSHRWADWKNEVAWMSLYFSVAVWISISLIHTPQPEAHLATGERRRLPSAGPLRIASLDKRRA
;
A
#
# COMPACT_ATOMS: atom_id res chain seq x y z
N MET A 1 18.42 0.76 0.50
CA MET A 1 17.05 0.72 -0.01
C MET A 1 16.53 -0.70 -0.22
N ARG A 2 17.13 -1.53 -1.09
CA ARG A 2 16.64 -2.90 -1.36
C ARG A 2 16.46 -3.79 -0.12
N ARG A 3 17.39 -3.72 0.86
CA ARG A 3 17.23 -4.45 2.14
C ARG A 3 16.00 -4.01 2.92
N LEU A 4 15.71 -2.72 2.95
CA LEU A 4 14.52 -2.19 3.62
C LEU A 4 13.24 -2.66 2.91
N GLN A 5 13.19 -2.61 1.58
CA GLN A 5 12.07 -3.14 0.80
C GLN A 5 11.84 -4.64 1.07
N LEU A 6 12.91 -5.43 1.16
CA LEU A 6 12.83 -6.86 1.50
C LEU A 6 12.24 -7.08 2.90
N ILE A 7 12.69 -6.33 3.91
CA ILE A 7 12.18 -6.44 5.28
C ILE A 7 10.70 -6.07 5.33
N LEU A 8 10.33 -4.93 4.75
CA LEU A 8 8.94 -4.46 4.73
C LEU A 8 8.02 -5.46 4.01
N SER A 9 8.46 -6.01 2.86
CA SER A 9 7.71 -7.04 2.15
C SER A 9 7.59 -8.33 2.96
N ALA A 10 8.66 -8.78 3.59
CA ALA A 10 8.62 -9.97 4.44
C ALA A 10 7.61 -9.80 5.58
N VAL A 11 7.65 -8.67 6.30
CA VAL A 11 6.69 -8.38 7.38
C VAL A 11 5.25 -8.38 6.85
N TYR A 12 5.01 -7.73 5.70
CA TYR A 12 3.69 -7.71 5.08
C TYR A 12 3.20 -9.12 4.69
N VAL A 13 4.02 -9.89 4.00
CA VAL A 13 3.68 -11.26 3.55
C VAL A 13 3.42 -12.18 4.74
N PHE A 14 4.25 -12.11 5.80
CA PHE A 14 4.01 -12.87 7.03
C PHE A 14 2.72 -12.45 7.73
N GLY A 15 2.43 -11.15 7.78
CA GLY A 15 1.16 -10.65 8.32
C GLY A 15 -0.05 -11.18 7.55
N CYS A 16 0.01 -11.17 6.21
CA CYS A 16 -1.03 -11.77 5.36
C CYS A 16 -1.16 -13.28 5.58
N ALA A 17 -0.05 -14.01 5.66
CA ALA A 17 -0.05 -15.45 5.93
C ALA A 17 -0.67 -15.76 7.30
N PHE A 18 -0.33 -14.98 8.33
CA PHE A 18 -0.94 -15.09 9.65
C PHE A 18 -2.45 -14.90 9.61
N ARG A 19 -2.93 -13.82 8.98
CA ARG A 19 -4.36 -13.53 8.85
C ARG A 19 -5.11 -14.55 7.98
N CYS A 20 -4.44 -15.17 7.02
CA CYS A 20 -4.98 -16.27 6.24
C CYS A 20 -5.15 -17.54 7.11
N ALA A 21 -4.18 -17.82 8.00
CA ALA A 21 -4.23 -18.96 8.90
C ALA A 21 -5.23 -18.75 10.06
N PHE A 22 -5.33 -17.52 10.56
CA PHE A 22 -6.21 -17.13 11.67
C PHE A 22 -7.13 -15.96 11.24
N PRO A 23 -8.06 -16.19 10.32
CA PRO A 23 -8.94 -15.14 9.84
C PRO A 23 -9.89 -14.70 10.95
N VAL A 24 -10.07 -13.39 11.05
CA VAL A 24 -10.96 -12.75 12.01
C VAL A 24 -11.79 -11.69 11.31
N TYR A 25 -13.07 -11.67 11.58
CA TYR A 25 -13.97 -10.59 11.20
C TYR A 25 -14.19 -9.68 12.41
N ASP A 26 -13.62 -8.48 12.34
CA ASP A 26 -13.28 -7.68 13.52
C ASP A 26 -14.50 -7.21 14.34
N VAL A 27 -15.51 -6.58 13.73
CA VAL A 27 -16.64 -5.99 14.47
C VAL A 27 -17.56 -7.04 15.09
N PRO A 28 -17.96 -8.14 14.39
CA PRO A 28 -18.78 -9.18 15.00
C PRO A 28 -17.99 -10.18 15.83
N ARG A 29 -16.64 -10.07 15.90
CA ARG A 29 -15.74 -10.99 16.62
C ARG A 29 -15.79 -12.43 16.09
N ILE A 30 -16.10 -12.61 14.80
CA ILE A 30 -16.18 -13.94 14.18
C ILE A 30 -14.78 -14.43 13.83
N CYS A 31 -14.49 -15.69 14.17
CA CYS A 31 -13.23 -16.37 13.84
C CYS A 31 -13.49 -17.83 13.45
N LEU A 32 -12.48 -18.50 12.86
CA LEU A 32 -12.57 -19.92 12.50
C LEU A 32 -12.18 -20.85 13.66
N PHE A 33 -11.28 -20.42 14.55
CA PHE A 33 -10.73 -21.26 15.58
C PHE A 33 -10.84 -20.61 16.95
N ASP A 34 -11.22 -21.38 17.98
CA ASP A 34 -11.20 -20.90 19.37
C ASP A 34 -9.77 -20.99 19.93
N HIS A 35 -8.96 -20.02 19.52
CA HIS A 35 -7.58 -19.89 19.96
C HIS A 35 -7.25 -18.41 20.22
N TRP A 36 -6.35 -18.11 21.16
CA TRP A 36 -6.00 -16.72 21.48
C TRP A 36 -5.41 -15.97 20.28
N LEU A 37 -4.72 -16.66 19.35
CA LEU A 37 -4.24 -16.08 18.09
C LEU A 37 -5.38 -15.62 17.16
N SER A 38 -6.59 -16.17 17.33
CA SER A 38 -7.81 -15.76 16.64
C SER A 38 -8.53 -14.61 17.35
N SER A 39 -7.93 -14.00 18.40
CA SER A 39 -8.48 -12.81 19.00
C SER A 39 -8.36 -11.60 18.08
N VAL A 40 -9.34 -10.72 18.12
CA VAL A 40 -9.36 -9.51 17.28
C VAL A 40 -8.16 -8.62 17.58
N ILE A 41 -7.75 -8.50 18.85
CA ILE A 41 -6.57 -7.69 19.21
C ILE A 41 -5.31 -8.18 18.51
N VAL A 42 -5.09 -9.50 18.42
CA VAL A 42 -3.92 -10.06 17.72
C VAL A 42 -4.06 -9.88 16.22
N GLY A 43 -5.21 -10.26 15.65
CA GLY A 43 -5.46 -10.16 14.21
C GLY A 43 -5.31 -8.72 13.70
N ARG A 44 -5.91 -7.74 14.40
CA ARG A 44 -5.83 -6.32 14.00
C ARG A 44 -4.44 -5.72 14.21
N SER A 45 -3.75 -6.08 15.30
CA SER A 45 -2.35 -5.63 15.50
C SER A 45 -1.43 -6.11 14.38
N VAL A 46 -1.55 -7.37 13.98
CA VAL A 46 -0.80 -7.94 12.85
C VAL A 46 -1.16 -7.22 11.55
N ALA A 47 -2.45 -6.96 11.30
CA ALA A 47 -2.91 -6.22 10.13
C ALA A 47 -2.29 -4.81 10.09
N THR A 48 -2.41 -4.04 11.16
CA THR A 48 -1.87 -2.67 11.25
C THR A 48 -0.37 -2.62 10.93
N VAL A 49 0.42 -3.52 11.49
CA VAL A 49 1.86 -3.59 11.20
C VAL A 49 2.11 -3.95 9.73
N ALA A 50 1.39 -4.94 9.20
CA ALA A 50 1.52 -5.37 7.82
C ALA A 50 1.16 -4.25 6.84
N GLU A 51 0.04 -3.59 7.05
CA GLU A 51 -0.49 -2.52 6.20
C GLU A 51 0.44 -1.30 6.19
N LEU A 52 0.94 -0.89 7.34
CA LEU A 52 1.96 0.18 7.43
C LEU A 52 3.25 -0.19 6.69
N CYS A 53 3.70 -1.46 6.77
CA CYS A 53 4.85 -1.92 6.00
C CYS A 53 4.60 -1.89 4.48
N PHE A 54 3.42 -2.29 4.05
CA PHE A 54 3.03 -2.25 2.63
C PHE A 54 3.00 -0.83 2.07
N VAL A 55 2.39 0.09 2.81
CA VAL A 55 2.34 1.50 2.41
C VAL A 55 3.73 2.15 2.43
N ALA A 56 4.56 1.81 3.42
CA ALA A 56 5.95 2.27 3.46
C ALA A 56 6.76 1.81 2.23
N GLN A 57 6.52 0.59 1.72
CA GLN A 57 7.13 0.13 0.47
C GLN A 57 6.76 1.04 -0.72
N TRP A 58 5.47 1.37 -0.85
CA TRP A 58 4.99 2.28 -1.89
C TRP A 58 5.57 3.68 -1.75
N ALA A 59 5.58 4.22 -0.52
CA ALA A 59 6.15 5.53 -0.24
C ALA A 59 7.63 5.61 -0.62
N LEU A 60 8.42 4.60 -0.26
CA LEU A 60 9.84 4.52 -0.59
C LEU A 60 10.07 4.44 -2.11
N MET A 61 9.36 3.55 -2.79
CA MET A 61 9.45 3.40 -4.25
C MET A 61 9.07 4.69 -4.96
N LEU A 62 7.94 5.28 -4.59
CA LEU A 62 7.46 6.53 -5.20
C LEU A 62 8.41 7.69 -4.92
N HIS A 63 8.99 7.76 -3.71
CA HIS A 63 9.96 8.78 -3.36
C HIS A 63 11.21 8.72 -4.25
N GLU A 64 11.76 7.51 -4.47
CA GLU A 64 12.92 7.31 -5.34
C GLU A 64 12.65 7.70 -6.79
N ILE A 65 11.54 7.18 -7.35
CA ILE A 65 11.17 7.50 -8.73
C ILE A 65 10.91 9.00 -8.88
N SER A 66 10.25 9.63 -7.90
CA SER A 66 9.95 11.05 -7.92
C SER A 66 11.20 11.93 -7.87
N ARG A 67 12.22 11.51 -7.11
CA ARG A 67 13.52 12.19 -7.09
C ARG A 67 14.23 12.08 -8.45
N ALA A 68 14.24 10.89 -9.03
CA ALA A 68 14.88 10.64 -10.33
C ALA A 68 14.17 11.40 -11.47
N THR A 69 12.85 11.52 -11.41
CA THR A 69 12.03 12.18 -12.44
C THR A 69 11.74 13.65 -12.15
N ARG A 70 12.20 14.18 -11.02
CA ARG A 70 11.93 15.54 -10.51
C ARG A 70 10.43 15.85 -10.42
N SER A 71 9.63 14.85 -10.05
CA SER A 71 8.17 15.00 -9.94
C SER A 71 7.76 15.48 -8.55
N MET A 72 7.18 16.68 -8.46
CA MET A 72 6.64 17.22 -7.21
C MET A 72 5.42 16.43 -6.74
N VAL A 73 4.53 16.04 -7.66
CA VAL A 73 3.31 15.27 -7.33
C VAL A 73 3.67 13.95 -6.64
N GLY A 74 4.58 13.17 -7.24
CA GLY A 74 5.01 11.92 -6.62
C GLY A 74 5.75 12.12 -5.30
N ARG A 75 6.50 13.23 -5.14
CA ARG A 75 7.19 13.54 -3.89
C ARG A 75 6.20 13.85 -2.75
N VAL A 76 5.19 14.69 -3.03
CA VAL A 76 4.14 15.01 -2.05
C VAL A 76 3.36 13.75 -1.68
N ALA A 77 2.91 12.97 -2.68
CA ALA A 77 2.20 11.72 -2.42
C ALA A 77 3.05 10.73 -1.58
N SER A 78 4.34 10.57 -1.89
CA SER A 78 5.23 9.67 -1.13
C SER A 78 5.38 10.06 0.34
N LEU A 79 5.24 11.33 0.69
CA LEU A 79 5.30 11.81 2.07
C LEU A 79 3.94 11.75 2.76
N ALA A 80 2.84 11.84 2.01
CA ALA A 80 1.48 11.90 2.54
C ALA A 80 0.89 10.52 2.84
N VAL A 81 1.20 9.48 2.03
CA VAL A 81 0.49 8.19 2.13
C VAL A 81 0.68 7.49 3.47
N VAL A 82 1.88 7.49 4.05
CA VAL A 82 2.12 6.82 5.34
C VAL A 82 1.36 7.50 6.50
N PRO A 83 1.40 8.83 6.68
CA PRO A 83 0.57 9.50 7.68
C PRO A 83 -0.94 9.29 7.47
N LEU A 84 -1.41 9.34 6.23
CA LEU A 84 -2.83 9.10 5.93
C LEU A 84 -3.25 7.68 6.33
N ILE A 85 -2.45 6.67 6.02
CA ILE A 85 -2.77 5.30 6.45
C ILE A 85 -2.65 5.13 7.96
N ALA A 86 -1.74 5.81 8.64
CA ALA A 86 -1.72 5.80 10.11
C ALA A 86 -3.02 6.38 10.71
N ILE A 87 -3.63 7.38 10.06
CA ILE A 87 -4.95 7.89 10.44
C ILE A 87 -6.03 6.85 10.12
N ALA A 88 -6.00 6.21 8.95
CA ALA A 88 -6.91 5.14 8.58
C ALA A 88 -6.89 3.99 9.60
N GLU A 89 -5.70 3.54 10.00
CA GLU A 89 -5.52 2.54 11.06
C GLU A 89 -6.13 2.97 12.40
N SER A 90 -6.00 4.24 12.75
CA SER A 90 -6.63 4.79 13.96
C SER A 90 -8.15 4.75 13.87
N CYS A 91 -8.72 5.04 12.69
CA CYS A 91 -10.16 4.90 12.44
C CYS A 91 -10.62 3.43 12.52
N SER A 92 -9.82 2.51 11.99
CA SER A 92 -10.05 1.07 12.10
C SER A 92 -10.07 0.62 13.55
N TRP A 93 -9.06 0.99 14.33
CA TRP A 93 -9.02 0.69 15.76
C TRP A 93 -10.22 1.27 16.52
N TYR A 94 -10.68 2.46 16.14
CA TYR A 94 -11.93 3.01 16.69
C TYR A 94 -13.11 2.10 16.41
N SER A 95 -13.31 1.64 15.17
CA SER A 95 -14.35 0.67 14.81
C SER A 95 -14.24 -0.63 15.61
N VAL A 96 -13.04 -1.15 15.67
CA VAL A 96 -12.74 -2.40 16.34
C VAL A 96 -13.04 -2.31 17.84
N LEU A 97 -12.65 -1.23 18.50
CA LEU A 97 -12.87 -1.05 19.94
C LEU A 97 -14.35 -0.73 20.26
N THR A 98 -14.97 0.15 19.48
CA THR A 98 -16.35 0.59 19.77
C THR A 98 -17.42 -0.34 19.20
N THR A 99 -17.06 -1.23 18.28
CA THR A 99 -17.96 -2.02 17.44
C THR A 99 -18.81 -1.19 16.47
N SER A 100 -18.45 0.06 16.22
CA SER A 100 -19.14 0.94 15.27
C SER A 100 -18.50 0.83 13.87
N ASN A 101 -19.31 0.53 12.87
CA ASN A 101 -18.84 0.44 11.48
C ASN A 101 -18.41 1.80 10.89
N LEU A 102 -18.71 2.94 11.56
CA LEU A 102 -18.39 4.28 11.04
C LEU A 102 -16.88 4.52 10.86
N GLY A 103 -16.04 3.97 11.76
CA GLY A 103 -14.58 4.10 11.60
C GLY A 103 -14.05 3.32 10.40
N HIS A 104 -14.66 2.16 10.06
CA HIS A 104 -14.30 1.45 8.82
C HIS A 104 -14.71 2.24 7.57
N VAL A 105 -15.83 2.97 7.59
CA VAL A 105 -16.17 3.90 6.50
C VAL A 105 -15.06 4.93 6.27
N ALA A 106 -14.54 5.51 7.35
CA ALA A 106 -13.44 6.48 7.27
C ALA A 106 -12.12 5.82 6.84
N GLU A 107 -11.78 4.67 7.43
CA GLU A 107 -10.59 3.87 7.09
C GLU A 107 -10.55 3.58 5.59
N GLU A 108 -11.58 2.94 5.05
CA GLU A 108 -11.63 2.48 3.68
C GLU A 108 -11.70 3.64 2.68
N SER A 109 -12.34 4.76 3.06
CA SER A 109 -12.32 5.98 2.26
C SER A 109 -10.91 6.57 2.16
N ILE A 110 -10.14 6.55 3.25
CA ILE A 110 -8.74 7.03 3.25
C ILE A 110 -7.86 6.08 2.45
N TRP A 111 -8.05 4.75 2.56
CA TRP A 111 -7.34 3.77 1.74
C TRP A 111 -7.61 4.01 0.24
N GLY A 112 -8.87 4.16 -0.16
CA GLY A 112 -9.24 4.47 -1.55
C GLY A 112 -8.57 5.76 -2.04
N LEU A 113 -8.57 6.83 -1.23
CA LEU A 113 -7.90 8.09 -1.54
C LEU A 113 -6.38 7.91 -1.69
N CYS A 114 -5.73 7.18 -0.80
CA CYS A 114 -4.29 6.93 -0.86
C CYS A 114 -3.91 6.20 -2.14
N VAL A 115 -4.65 5.16 -2.51
CA VAL A 115 -4.39 4.42 -3.75
C VAL A 115 -4.65 5.29 -4.98
N ALA A 116 -5.70 6.13 -4.98
CA ALA A 116 -5.94 7.09 -6.04
C ALA A 116 -4.78 8.08 -6.22
N LEU A 117 -4.22 8.60 -5.11
CA LEU A 117 -3.02 9.46 -5.12
C LEU A 117 -1.79 8.73 -5.67
N LEU A 118 -1.60 7.47 -5.30
CA LEU A 118 -0.51 6.64 -5.84
C LEU A 118 -0.67 6.43 -7.35
N VAL A 119 -1.85 6.05 -7.81
CA VAL A 119 -2.16 5.87 -9.24
C VAL A 119 -1.92 7.16 -10.02
N ALA A 120 -2.49 8.29 -9.57
CA ALA A 120 -2.29 9.58 -10.21
C ALA A 120 -0.80 9.96 -10.29
N SER A 121 -0.04 9.69 -9.22
CA SER A 121 1.40 9.95 -9.17
C SER A 121 2.17 9.07 -10.16
N VAL A 122 1.87 7.77 -10.22
CA VAL A 122 2.51 6.84 -11.15
C VAL A 122 2.18 7.20 -12.60
N VAL A 123 0.94 7.55 -12.91
CA VAL A 123 0.53 8.02 -14.23
C VAL A 123 1.31 9.28 -14.64
N ALA A 124 1.40 10.28 -13.75
CA ALA A 124 2.14 11.53 -14.01
C ALA A 124 3.64 11.32 -14.21
N ILE A 125 4.23 10.28 -13.60
CA ILE A 125 5.65 9.96 -13.66
C ILE A 125 5.99 9.05 -14.84
N SER A 126 5.07 8.17 -15.23
CA SER A 126 5.28 7.11 -16.22
C SER A 126 5.88 7.59 -17.56
N PRO A 127 5.49 8.75 -18.16
CA PRO A 127 6.11 9.24 -19.39
C PRO A 127 7.61 9.56 -19.26
N ARG A 128 8.07 9.85 -18.02
CA ARG A 128 9.47 10.18 -17.72
C ARG A 128 10.31 8.94 -17.39
N CYS A 129 9.68 7.78 -17.29
CA CYS A 129 10.36 6.51 -17.04
C CYS A 129 10.78 5.84 -18.34
N ALA A 130 11.81 5.00 -18.26
CA ALA A 130 12.27 4.21 -19.39
C ALA A 130 11.15 3.32 -19.96
N ALA A 131 11.11 3.17 -21.29
CA ALA A 131 10.00 2.50 -21.99
C ALA A 131 9.74 1.06 -21.49
N HIS A 132 10.80 0.31 -21.15
CA HIS A 132 10.68 -1.07 -20.66
C HIS A 132 10.02 -1.18 -19.28
N ARG A 133 9.93 -0.10 -18.48
CA ARG A 133 9.29 -0.06 -17.16
C ARG A 133 7.80 0.31 -17.21
N ARG A 134 7.37 0.97 -18.28
CA ARG A 134 5.99 1.46 -18.41
C ARG A 134 4.93 0.37 -18.31
N PRO A 135 5.08 -0.83 -18.91
CA PRO A 135 4.08 -1.88 -18.78
C PRO A 135 3.81 -2.29 -17.33
N MET A 136 4.88 -2.41 -16.52
CA MET A 136 4.74 -2.74 -15.10
C MET A 136 4.04 -1.61 -14.32
N LEU A 137 4.43 -0.35 -14.57
CA LEU A 137 3.78 0.81 -13.94
C LEU A 137 2.32 0.91 -14.32
N LEU A 138 1.97 0.66 -15.59
CA LEU A 138 0.59 0.62 -16.06
C LEU A 138 -0.20 -0.53 -15.43
N GLY A 139 0.41 -1.70 -15.27
CA GLY A 139 -0.19 -2.83 -14.57
C GLY A 139 -0.57 -2.47 -13.11
N TRP A 140 0.31 -1.79 -12.39
CA TRP A 140 0.00 -1.28 -11.05
C TRP A 140 -1.11 -0.22 -11.06
N CYS A 141 -1.14 0.66 -12.08
CA CYS A 141 -2.23 1.63 -12.22
C CYS A 141 -3.58 0.95 -12.46
N VAL A 142 -3.62 -0.08 -13.28
CA VAL A 142 -4.86 -0.86 -13.53
C VAL A 142 -5.32 -1.55 -12.25
N ALA A 143 -4.43 -2.24 -11.54
CA ALA A 143 -4.75 -2.89 -10.27
C ALA A 143 -5.20 -1.86 -9.20
N GLY A 144 -4.49 -0.73 -9.09
CA GLY A 144 -4.86 0.35 -8.17
C GLY A 144 -6.20 0.99 -8.52
N MET A 145 -6.50 1.21 -9.80
CA MET A 145 -7.80 1.75 -10.21
C MET A 145 -8.94 0.76 -9.93
N ALA A 146 -8.74 -0.53 -10.19
CA ALA A 146 -9.71 -1.56 -9.85
C ALA A 146 -9.98 -1.58 -8.33
N TYR A 147 -8.93 -1.43 -7.50
CA TYR A 147 -9.07 -1.30 -6.06
C TYR A 147 -9.88 -0.05 -5.67
N VAL A 148 -9.57 1.13 -6.23
CA VAL A 148 -10.31 2.37 -5.95
C VAL A 148 -11.80 2.22 -6.28
N VAL A 149 -12.12 1.61 -7.43
CA VAL A 149 -13.51 1.34 -7.81
C VAL A 149 -14.17 0.38 -6.81
N PHE A 150 -13.48 -0.70 -6.41
CA PHE A 150 -13.99 -1.62 -5.41
C PHE A 150 -14.29 -0.91 -4.08
N MET A 151 -13.36 -0.10 -3.59
CA MET A 151 -13.51 0.62 -2.32
C MET A 151 -14.75 1.53 -2.32
N TYR A 152 -14.90 2.39 -3.33
CA TYR A 152 -15.98 3.38 -3.35
C TYR A 152 -17.31 2.83 -3.87
N CYS A 153 -17.32 1.75 -4.64
CA CYS A 153 -18.57 1.16 -5.15
C CYS A 153 -19.09 -0.01 -4.32
N VAL A 154 -18.22 -0.66 -3.52
CA VAL A 154 -18.59 -1.89 -2.80
C VAL A 154 -18.33 -1.74 -1.30
N ASP A 155 -17.09 -1.50 -0.92
CA ASP A 155 -16.66 -1.67 0.46
C ASP A 155 -17.13 -0.53 1.38
N VAL A 156 -16.86 0.72 1.01
CA VAL A 156 -17.35 1.90 1.75
C VAL A 156 -18.88 1.92 1.83
N PRO A 157 -19.66 1.71 0.75
CA PRO A 157 -21.11 1.61 0.84
C PRO A 157 -21.60 0.47 1.73
N MET A 158 -20.92 -0.67 1.75
CA MET A 158 -21.25 -1.80 2.60
C MET A 158 -21.13 -1.43 4.08
N TYR A 159 -20.01 -0.84 4.51
CA TYR A 159 -19.83 -0.40 5.90
C TYR A 159 -20.76 0.73 6.29
N TRP A 160 -21.04 1.65 5.36
CA TRP A 160 -22.02 2.70 5.56
C TRP A 160 -23.43 2.13 5.78
N ALA A 161 -23.86 1.16 4.96
CA ALA A 161 -25.16 0.49 5.13
C ALA A 161 -25.24 -0.27 6.46
N ARG A 162 -24.17 -0.95 6.88
CA ARG A 162 -24.09 -1.62 8.18
C ARG A 162 -24.25 -0.62 9.32
N TRP A 163 -23.56 0.51 9.25
CA TRP A 163 -23.67 1.55 10.27
C TRP A 163 -25.08 2.13 10.35
N LEU A 164 -25.69 2.45 9.21
CA LEU A 164 -27.10 2.93 9.18
C LEU A 164 -28.08 1.91 9.77
N ALA A 165 -27.88 0.62 9.50
CA ALA A 165 -28.72 -0.44 10.06
C ALA A 165 -28.53 -0.55 11.59
N ASP A 166 -27.30 -0.42 12.09
CA ASP A 166 -27.00 -0.39 13.52
C ASP A 166 -27.68 0.80 14.22
N GLU A 167 -27.62 2.02 13.61
CA GLU A 167 -28.29 3.22 14.12
C GLU A 167 -29.82 3.07 14.14
N ALA A 168 -30.40 2.55 13.06
CA ALA A 168 -31.83 2.31 12.96
C ALA A 168 -32.34 1.28 14.01
N ALA A 169 -31.47 0.30 14.33
CA ALA A 169 -31.76 -0.68 15.38
C ALA A 169 -31.52 -0.17 16.81
N GLY A 170 -31.05 1.07 16.98
CA GLY A 170 -30.70 1.64 18.29
C GLY A 170 -29.57 0.88 18.99
N ARG A 171 -28.62 0.35 18.22
CA ARG A 171 -27.50 -0.43 18.74
C ARG A 171 -26.63 0.40 19.68
N ARG A 172 -26.31 -0.15 20.85
CA ARG A 172 -25.35 0.46 21.76
C ARG A 172 -23.93 0.06 21.42
N TYR A 173 -23.06 1.04 21.25
CA TYR A 173 -21.65 0.83 21.03
C TYR A 173 -20.88 0.68 22.34
N LEU A 174 -19.75 -0.02 22.29
CA LEU A 174 -18.88 -0.17 23.45
C LEU A 174 -18.11 1.12 23.70
N SER A 175 -17.85 1.42 24.97
CA SER A 175 -16.81 2.39 25.30
C SER A 175 -15.42 1.81 24.97
N ILE A 176 -14.42 2.67 24.76
CA ILE A 176 -13.05 2.23 24.42
C ILE A 176 -12.52 1.24 25.48
N VAL A 177 -12.76 1.51 26.77
CA VAL A 177 -12.31 0.63 27.87
C VAL A 177 -12.96 -0.75 27.79
N GLN A 178 -14.28 -0.79 27.57
CA GLN A 178 -15.00 -2.05 27.35
C GLN A 178 -14.51 -2.77 26.10
N GLY A 179 -14.24 -2.01 25.03
CA GLY A 179 -13.73 -2.54 23.77
C GLY A 179 -12.37 -3.21 23.90
N VAL A 180 -11.43 -2.65 24.68
CA VAL A 180 -10.12 -3.26 24.93
C VAL A 180 -10.24 -4.64 25.56
N LEU A 181 -11.13 -4.80 26.55
CA LEU A 181 -11.37 -6.08 27.18
C LEU A 181 -12.09 -7.05 26.22
N ASP A 182 -13.05 -6.54 25.45
CA ASP A 182 -13.84 -7.33 24.50
C ASP A 182 -12.99 -7.89 23.36
N VAL A 183 -12.13 -7.09 22.74
CA VAL A 183 -11.24 -7.55 21.63
C VAL A 183 -10.21 -8.58 22.05
N ALA A 184 -9.82 -8.59 23.33
CA ALA A 184 -8.88 -9.54 23.88
C ALA A 184 -9.52 -10.90 24.24
N SER A 185 -10.78 -10.87 24.71
CA SER A 185 -11.44 -12.03 25.31
C SER A 185 -12.54 -12.63 24.43
N ARG A 186 -13.32 -11.80 23.75
CA ARG A 186 -14.49 -12.27 23.01
C ARG A 186 -14.09 -12.86 21.67
N ARG A 187 -14.54 -14.10 21.41
CA ARG A 187 -14.42 -14.82 20.14
C ARG A 187 -15.73 -15.54 19.84
N VAL A 188 -16.18 -15.46 18.60
CA VAL A 188 -17.37 -16.15 18.10
C VAL A 188 -16.93 -17.09 16.99
N VAL A 189 -16.80 -18.36 17.30
CA VAL A 189 -16.43 -19.34 16.29
C VAL A 189 -17.59 -19.60 15.34
N SER A 190 -17.36 -19.42 14.05
CA SER A 190 -18.35 -19.71 13.03
C SER A 190 -17.70 -20.32 11.79
N HIS A 191 -18.28 -21.42 11.34
CA HIS A 191 -17.92 -22.09 10.07
C HIS A 191 -19.01 -21.90 9.00
N ARG A 192 -20.01 -21.04 9.25
CA ARG A 192 -21.12 -20.80 8.34
C ARG A 192 -20.68 -19.86 7.20
N TRP A 193 -20.84 -20.30 5.97
CA TRP A 193 -20.55 -19.48 4.80
C TRP A 193 -21.26 -18.11 4.82
N ALA A 194 -22.48 -18.06 5.33
CA ALA A 194 -23.25 -16.83 5.43
C ALA A 194 -22.53 -15.71 6.19
N ASP A 195 -21.71 -16.06 7.18
CA ASP A 195 -20.98 -15.10 8.02
C ASP A 195 -19.70 -14.58 7.33
N TRP A 196 -19.16 -15.34 6.38
CA TRP A 196 -17.88 -15.03 5.71
C TRP A 196 -18.02 -14.49 4.28
N LYS A 197 -19.13 -14.77 3.58
CA LYS A 197 -19.29 -14.49 2.15
C LYS A 197 -19.01 -13.03 1.75
N ASN A 198 -19.32 -12.08 2.63
CA ASN A 198 -19.12 -10.65 2.35
C ASN A 198 -17.65 -10.20 2.52
N GLU A 199 -16.86 -11.03 3.20
CA GLU A 199 -15.45 -10.73 3.47
C GLU A 199 -14.51 -11.38 2.43
N VAL A 200 -15.00 -12.35 1.65
CA VAL A 200 -14.17 -13.13 0.71
C VAL A 200 -13.54 -12.24 -0.36
N ALA A 201 -14.24 -11.22 -0.83
CA ALA A 201 -13.75 -10.35 -1.89
C ALA A 201 -12.48 -9.60 -1.44
N TRP A 202 -12.55 -8.88 -0.32
CA TRP A 202 -11.39 -8.13 0.17
C TRP A 202 -10.30 -9.05 0.68
N MET A 203 -10.62 -10.16 1.37
CA MET A 203 -9.61 -11.14 1.79
C MET A 203 -8.85 -11.71 0.60
N SER A 204 -9.54 -12.00 -0.52
CA SER A 204 -8.89 -12.47 -1.74
C SER A 204 -7.95 -11.44 -2.33
N LEU A 205 -8.35 -10.18 -2.37
CA LEU A 205 -7.50 -9.08 -2.85
C LEU A 205 -6.30 -8.86 -1.94
N TYR A 206 -6.52 -8.85 -0.62
CA TYR A 206 -5.49 -8.62 0.39
C TYR A 206 -4.46 -9.76 0.43
N PHE A 207 -4.91 -11.02 0.45
CA PHE A 207 -4.01 -12.18 0.60
C PHE A 207 -3.40 -12.66 -0.73
N SER A 208 -3.82 -12.15 -1.87
CA SER A 208 -3.25 -12.53 -3.16
C SER A 208 -2.69 -11.33 -3.91
N VAL A 209 -3.53 -10.45 -4.43
CA VAL A 209 -3.09 -9.35 -5.32
C VAL A 209 -2.11 -8.42 -4.60
N ALA A 210 -2.42 -7.97 -3.39
CA ALA A 210 -1.55 -7.05 -2.65
C ALA A 210 -0.22 -7.71 -2.22
N VAL A 211 -0.22 -9.02 -1.91
CA VAL A 211 1.01 -9.79 -1.65
C VAL A 211 1.91 -9.82 -2.88
N TRP A 212 1.36 -10.12 -4.07
CA TRP A 212 2.15 -10.11 -5.30
C TRP A 212 2.65 -8.71 -5.66
N ILE A 213 1.85 -7.67 -5.41
CA ILE A 213 2.29 -6.28 -5.57
C ILE A 213 3.48 -6.00 -4.64
N SER A 214 3.38 -6.34 -3.34
CA SER A 214 4.46 -6.15 -2.36
C SER A 214 5.76 -6.83 -2.80
N ILE A 215 5.69 -8.07 -3.28
CA ILE A 215 6.84 -8.80 -3.83
C ILE A 215 7.39 -8.10 -5.07
N SER A 216 6.52 -7.62 -5.96
CA SER A 216 6.94 -6.93 -7.19
C SER A 216 7.70 -5.63 -6.92
N LEU A 217 7.35 -4.92 -5.83
CA LEU A 217 8.03 -3.69 -5.41
C LEU A 217 9.51 -3.92 -5.07
N ILE A 218 9.89 -5.11 -4.57
CA ILE A 218 11.30 -5.47 -4.29
C ILE A 218 12.11 -5.55 -5.59
N HIS A 219 11.48 -6.00 -6.67
CA HIS A 219 12.11 -6.21 -7.96
C HIS A 219 12.07 -4.96 -8.86
N THR A 220 11.49 -3.86 -8.36
CA THR A 220 11.50 -2.59 -9.10
C THR A 220 12.95 -2.15 -9.31
N PRO A 221 13.42 -2.05 -10.57
CA PRO A 221 14.78 -1.62 -10.86
C PRO A 221 14.98 -0.22 -10.28
N GLN A 222 16.01 -0.06 -9.45
CA GLN A 222 16.39 1.28 -8.98
C GLN A 222 16.68 2.16 -10.21
N PRO A 223 16.30 3.44 -10.18
CA PRO A 223 16.70 4.36 -11.24
C PRO A 223 18.23 4.39 -11.23
N GLU A 224 18.83 3.59 -12.11
CA GLU A 224 20.28 3.66 -12.28
C GLU A 224 20.65 5.09 -12.65
N ALA A 225 21.79 5.53 -12.14
CA ALA A 225 22.40 6.82 -12.42
C ALA A 225 22.81 6.99 -13.91
N HIS A 226 22.00 6.49 -14.85
CA HIS A 226 22.20 6.67 -16.28
C HIS A 226 22.15 8.14 -16.74
N LEU A 227 21.62 9.04 -15.90
CA LEU A 227 21.72 10.47 -16.16
C LEU A 227 23.13 11.03 -15.93
N ALA A 228 23.92 10.40 -15.08
CA ALA A 228 25.31 10.84 -14.86
C ALA A 228 26.28 10.35 -15.95
N THR A 229 25.97 9.22 -16.62
CA THR A 229 26.81 8.66 -17.69
C THR A 229 26.48 9.25 -19.07
N GLY A 230 25.25 9.69 -19.28
CA GLY A 230 24.84 10.34 -20.55
C GLY A 230 25.49 11.70 -20.76
N GLU A 231 25.77 12.43 -19.69
CA GLU A 231 26.39 13.76 -19.77
C GLU A 231 27.92 13.67 -19.98
N ARG A 232 28.57 12.59 -19.52
CA ARG A 232 30.01 12.37 -19.77
C ARG A 232 30.33 11.87 -21.19
N ARG A 233 29.38 11.40 -21.97
CA ARG A 233 29.60 10.94 -23.36
C ARG A 233 29.53 12.04 -24.40
N ARG A 234 29.26 13.30 -24.03
CA ARG A 234 29.13 14.42 -24.96
C ARG A 234 30.24 15.48 -24.87
N LEU A 235 31.36 15.18 -24.24
CA LEU A 235 32.55 15.99 -24.45
C LEU A 235 33.26 15.43 -25.67
N PRO A 236 33.31 16.13 -26.82
CA PRO A 236 34.17 15.73 -27.92
C PRO A 236 35.60 15.81 -27.37
N SER A 237 36.32 14.72 -27.44
CA SER A 237 37.77 14.75 -27.23
C SER A 237 38.34 15.80 -28.17
N ALA A 238 38.88 16.88 -27.62
CA ALA A 238 39.68 17.80 -28.39
C ALA A 238 40.84 17.02 -29.02
N GLY A 239 40.75 16.79 -30.32
CA GLY A 239 41.78 16.15 -31.06
C GLY A 239 43.10 16.95 -30.95
N PRO A 240 44.25 16.33 -30.96
CA PRO A 240 45.52 17.02 -30.84
C PRO A 240 45.71 17.99 -32.00
N LEU A 241 45.97 19.25 -31.65
CA LEU A 241 46.39 20.30 -32.61
C LEU A 241 47.60 19.80 -33.37
N ARG A 242 47.43 19.49 -34.65
CA ARG A 242 48.56 19.30 -35.58
C ARG A 242 49.23 20.64 -35.77
N ILE A 243 50.37 20.82 -35.12
CA ILE A 243 51.33 21.90 -35.44
C ILE A 243 51.97 21.52 -36.79
N ALA A 244 51.58 22.25 -37.82
CA ALA A 244 52.25 22.15 -39.13
C ALA A 244 53.67 22.71 -39.01
N SER A 245 54.62 21.88 -39.08
CA SER A 245 56.05 22.28 -39.23
C SER A 245 56.23 22.92 -40.59
N LEU A 246 56.51 24.23 -40.60
CA LEU A 246 57.04 24.96 -41.79
C LEU A 246 58.47 24.51 -42.01
N ASP A 247 58.67 23.67 -43.01
CA ASP A 247 60.01 23.31 -43.55
C ASP A 247 60.45 24.43 -44.48
N LYS A 248 61.44 25.18 -44.03
CA LYS A 248 62.20 26.13 -44.87
C LYS A 248 63.20 25.38 -45.65
N ARG A 249 63.03 25.23 -46.95
CA ARG A 249 64.14 24.99 -47.85
C ARG A 249 64.46 26.25 -48.66
N ARG A 250 65.62 26.81 -48.36
CA ARG A 250 66.39 27.64 -49.28
C ARG A 250 67.58 26.83 -49.74
N ALA A 251 67.79 26.72 -51.00
CA ALA A 251 68.96 26.96 -51.78
C ALA A 251 68.64 26.65 -53.23
#